data_1fd9443a0d274ca0a4e46d086d861081
#
_entry.id   1fd9443a0d274ca0a4e46d086d861081
#
_cell.length_a   1.000
_cell.length_b   1.000
_cell.length_c   1.000
_cell.angle_alpha   90.00
_cell.angle_beta   90.00
_cell.angle_gamma   90.00
#
_symmetry.space_group_name_H-M   'P 1'
#
loop_
_entity.id
_entity.type
_entity.pdbx_description
1 polymer ?
#
loop_
_entity_poly.entity_id
_entity_poly.type
_entity_poly.pdbx_seq_one_letter_code
_entity_poly.pdbx_strand_id
1 'polypeptide(L)'
;MCATGLFGQHRKLQNQPYADQRQLHFGFTLGLHTQDLILTHSGFINNNNEVWFSEIPNYSPGFAVGIIGDAYLNRNMNLRIIPTILLGDKNFVFREQSSGEEYRTIIRNNYFSIPLHLKISAQRTNNYRPYILLGGYGSMELASKKGLAVLLKPYDFGIGIGVGCDLYLPMFKLAPELKFSFGLIDILERDRNDLKDEKIMKYANSLSKATQRMITLSFNFE
;
A
#
# COMPACT_ATOMS: atom_id res chain seq x y z
N MET A 1 3.79 61.48 -17.48
CA MET A 1 4.77 60.80 -16.59
C MET A 1 4.13 59.52 -16.09
N CYS A 2 4.43 58.40 -16.71
CA CYS A 2 3.94 57.09 -16.24
C CYS A 2 4.96 56.50 -15.26
N ALA A 3 4.58 56.41 -13.99
CA ALA A 3 5.36 55.71 -12.98
C ALA A 3 5.14 54.21 -13.18
N THR A 4 6.08 53.51 -13.78
CA THR A 4 6.15 52.06 -13.82
C THR A 4 6.62 51.59 -12.44
N GLY A 5 5.67 51.09 -11.62
CA GLY A 5 5.99 50.46 -10.36
C GLY A 5 6.79 49.18 -10.63
N LEU A 6 8.07 49.19 -10.33
CA LEU A 6 8.93 48.02 -10.24
C LEU A 6 8.47 47.20 -9.04
N PHE A 7 7.59 46.23 -9.25
CA PHE A 7 7.35 45.18 -8.28
C PHE A 7 8.60 44.28 -8.24
N GLY A 8 9.48 44.56 -7.28
CA GLY A 8 10.60 43.71 -6.97
C GLY A 8 10.07 42.32 -6.59
N GLN A 9 10.26 41.34 -7.45
CA GLN A 9 9.99 39.96 -7.11
C GLN A 9 10.94 39.56 -5.98
N HIS A 10 10.44 39.51 -4.74
CA HIS A 10 11.15 38.89 -3.66
C HIS A 10 11.38 37.43 -4.02
N ARG A 11 12.57 37.09 -4.51
CA ARG A 11 13.01 35.70 -4.66
C ARG A 11 12.95 35.08 -3.28
N LYS A 12 11.97 34.20 -3.05
CA LYS A 12 11.93 33.39 -1.82
C LYS A 12 13.22 32.58 -1.75
N LEU A 13 13.84 32.57 -0.57
CA LEU A 13 15.06 31.82 -0.31
C LEU A 13 14.81 30.34 -0.64
N GLN A 14 15.65 29.76 -1.50
CA GLN A 14 15.57 28.35 -1.86
C GLN A 14 16.32 27.54 -0.79
N ASN A 15 15.57 26.74 -0.02
CA ASN A 15 16.15 25.81 0.94
C ASN A 15 16.82 24.65 0.16
N GLN A 16 17.97 24.17 0.61
CA GLN A 16 18.69 23.02 0.04
C GLN A 16 18.84 23.09 -1.49
N PRO A 17 19.52 24.08 -2.04
CA PRO A 17 19.58 24.33 -3.50
C PRO A 17 20.20 23.18 -4.31
N TYR A 18 21.06 22.36 -3.69
CA TYR A 18 21.78 21.25 -4.34
C TYR A 18 21.19 19.86 -4.02
N ALA A 19 20.10 19.79 -3.26
CA ALA A 19 19.52 18.49 -2.86
C ALA A 19 19.17 17.62 -4.07
N ASP A 20 18.59 18.20 -5.13
CA ASP A 20 18.16 17.46 -6.33
C ASP A 20 19.29 16.93 -7.21
N GLN A 21 20.53 17.35 -6.97
CA GLN A 21 21.70 16.97 -7.78
C GLN A 21 22.49 15.82 -7.15
N ARG A 22 22.15 15.40 -5.95
CA ARG A 22 22.81 14.28 -5.28
C ARG A 22 22.46 12.98 -6.01
N GLN A 23 23.46 12.13 -6.23
CA GLN A 23 23.29 10.84 -6.92
C GLN A 23 22.44 9.86 -6.10
N LEU A 24 22.58 9.87 -4.80
CA LEU A 24 21.85 9.00 -3.88
C LEU A 24 21.25 9.83 -2.75
N HIS A 25 19.99 9.57 -2.43
CA HIS A 25 19.28 10.11 -1.28
C HIS A 25 18.87 8.95 -0.38
N PHE A 26 18.96 9.18 0.90
CA PHE A 26 18.49 8.24 1.91
C PHE A 26 17.54 8.96 2.85
N GLY A 27 16.60 8.20 3.37
CA GLY A 27 15.63 8.72 4.30
C GLY A 27 14.83 7.62 4.96
N PHE A 28 13.79 8.01 5.67
CA PHE A 28 12.84 7.08 6.26
C PHE A 28 11.41 7.53 5.93
N THR A 29 10.50 6.57 5.96
CA THR A 29 9.08 6.79 5.73
C THR A 29 8.27 6.32 6.91
N LEU A 30 7.28 7.12 7.26
CA LEU A 30 6.23 6.76 8.21
C LEU A 30 4.89 6.94 7.51
N GLY A 31 4.00 5.98 7.65
CA GLY A 31 2.72 6.04 6.94
C GLY A 31 1.60 5.31 7.65
N LEU A 32 0.40 5.61 7.19
CA LEU A 32 -0.82 4.90 7.48
C LEU A 32 -1.27 4.20 6.20
N HIS A 33 -1.71 2.97 6.32
CA HIS A 33 -2.26 2.25 5.18
C HIS A 33 -3.58 1.58 5.52
N THR A 34 -4.40 1.38 4.50
CA THR A 34 -5.55 0.49 4.56
C THR A 34 -5.34 -0.62 3.56
N GLN A 35 -5.41 -1.85 4.02
CA GLN A 35 -5.32 -3.03 3.16
C GLN A 35 -6.70 -3.64 3.00
N ASP A 36 -7.11 -3.83 1.78
CA ASP A 36 -8.37 -4.43 1.40
C ASP A 36 -8.13 -5.63 0.48
N LEU A 37 -9.05 -6.59 0.48
CA LEU A 37 -9.04 -7.74 -0.40
C LEU A 37 -10.25 -7.68 -1.32
N ILE A 38 -10.01 -7.72 -2.60
CA ILE A 38 -11.06 -7.95 -3.60
C ILE A 38 -11.29 -9.44 -3.64
N LEU A 39 -12.40 -9.87 -3.06
CA LEU A 39 -12.80 -11.28 -2.99
C LEU A 39 -13.77 -11.59 -4.12
N THR A 40 -13.53 -12.68 -4.82
CA THR A 40 -14.48 -13.22 -5.81
C THR A 40 -15.12 -14.47 -5.21
N HIS A 41 -16.44 -14.49 -5.14
CA HIS A 41 -17.18 -15.62 -4.60
C HIS A 41 -17.22 -16.77 -5.62
N SER A 42 -17.17 -18.01 -5.11
CA SER A 42 -17.26 -19.22 -5.94
C SER A 42 -18.68 -19.60 -6.31
N GLY A 43 -19.69 -19.08 -5.59
CA GLY A 43 -21.08 -19.53 -5.70
C GLY A 43 -21.31 -20.96 -5.19
N PHE A 44 -20.38 -21.47 -4.36
CA PHE A 44 -20.47 -22.83 -3.83
C PHE A 44 -21.66 -22.97 -2.89
N ILE A 45 -22.54 -23.95 -3.19
CA ILE A 45 -23.67 -24.33 -2.35
C ILE A 45 -23.23 -25.56 -1.53
N ASN A 46 -23.28 -25.44 -0.23
CA ASN A 46 -22.93 -26.53 0.67
C ASN A 46 -24.00 -27.64 0.63
N ASN A 47 -23.65 -28.84 1.13
CA ASN A 47 -24.58 -29.99 1.25
C ASN A 47 -25.86 -29.68 2.05
N ASN A 48 -25.83 -28.67 2.90
CA ASN A 48 -26.97 -28.16 3.66
C ASN A 48 -27.78 -27.06 2.92
N ASN A 49 -27.51 -26.82 1.64
CA ASN A 49 -28.12 -25.74 0.83
C ASN A 49 -27.81 -24.32 1.33
N GLU A 50 -26.72 -24.16 2.10
CA GLU A 50 -26.25 -22.87 2.62
C GLU A 50 -25.34 -22.17 1.61
N VAL A 51 -25.55 -20.85 1.40
CA VAL A 51 -24.66 -19.99 0.62
C VAL A 51 -24.05 -18.95 1.54
N TRP A 52 -22.72 -18.98 1.63
CA TRP A 52 -21.96 -18.07 2.47
C TRP A 52 -21.31 -16.98 1.62
N PHE A 53 -21.52 -15.73 2.01
CA PHE A 53 -20.88 -14.57 1.42
C PHE A 53 -19.88 -13.99 2.41
N SER A 54 -18.67 -13.73 1.94
CA SER A 54 -17.74 -12.91 2.68
C SER A 54 -18.09 -11.45 2.43
N GLU A 55 -18.50 -10.74 3.47
CA GLU A 55 -18.61 -9.28 3.40
C GLU A 55 -17.21 -8.66 3.38
N ILE A 56 -17.11 -7.51 2.68
CA ILE A 56 -15.86 -6.76 2.58
C ILE A 56 -15.32 -6.49 3.99
N PRO A 57 -14.07 -6.87 4.28
CA PRO A 57 -13.49 -6.62 5.59
C PRO A 57 -13.58 -5.13 5.91
N ASN A 58 -13.94 -4.84 7.16
CA ASN A 58 -13.96 -3.47 7.65
C ASN A 58 -12.56 -2.88 7.49
N TYR A 59 -12.45 -1.68 6.91
CA TYR A 59 -11.17 -1.00 6.72
C TYR A 59 -10.48 -0.83 8.08
N SER A 60 -9.45 -1.61 8.33
CA SER A 60 -8.62 -1.48 9.52
C SER A 60 -7.37 -0.69 9.13
N PRO A 61 -7.13 0.49 9.71
CA PRO A 61 -5.91 1.23 9.46
C PRO A 61 -4.72 0.49 10.04
N GLY A 62 -3.64 0.42 9.27
CA GLY A 62 -2.35 -0.11 9.68
C GLY A 62 -1.27 0.95 9.59
N PHE A 63 -0.09 0.60 10.12
CA PHE A 63 1.10 1.45 10.10
C PHE A 63 2.13 0.93 9.11
N ALA A 64 2.82 1.86 8.45
CA ALA A 64 3.91 1.58 7.54
C ALA A 64 5.18 2.29 8.03
N VAL A 65 6.29 1.56 8.14
CA VAL A 65 7.61 2.10 8.49
C VAL A 65 8.63 1.53 7.53
N GLY A 66 9.45 2.38 6.93
CA GLY A 66 10.43 1.93 5.95
C GLY A 66 11.62 2.87 5.80
N ILE A 67 12.59 2.41 5.02
CA ILE A 67 13.81 3.13 4.67
C ILE A 67 13.75 3.47 3.19
N ILE A 68 14.11 4.72 2.85
CA ILE A 68 14.11 5.22 1.48
C ILE A 68 15.53 5.13 0.93
N GLY A 69 15.65 4.54 -0.26
CA GLY A 69 16.79 4.68 -1.13
C GLY A 69 16.31 5.26 -2.46
N ASP A 70 16.83 6.41 -2.83
CA ASP A 70 16.44 7.13 -4.04
C ASP A 70 17.68 7.41 -4.88
N ALA A 71 17.73 6.85 -6.09
CA ALA A 71 18.84 6.99 -7.02
C ALA A 71 18.47 7.96 -8.14
N TYR A 72 19.29 8.98 -8.34
CA TYR A 72 19.15 9.96 -9.41
C TYR A 72 19.40 9.32 -10.77
N LEU A 73 18.45 9.41 -11.68
CA LEU A 73 18.61 8.99 -13.08
C LEU A 73 18.83 10.19 -14.00
N ASN A 74 17.97 11.18 -13.87
CA ASN A 74 18.09 12.43 -14.61
C ASN A 74 17.36 13.57 -13.87
N ARG A 75 17.35 14.79 -14.44
CA ARG A 75 16.79 15.98 -13.82
C ARG A 75 15.34 15.83 -13.34
N ASN A 76 14.56 14.98 -13.97
CA ASN A 76 13.13 14.81 -13.69
C ASN A 76 12.77 13.41 -13.21
N MET A 77 13.73 12.47 -13.17
CA MET A 77 13.45 11.07 -12.91
C MET A 77 14.42 10.49 -11.89
N ASN A 78 13.89 9.80 -10.90
CA ASN A 78 14.63 9.06 -9.89
C ASN A 78 14.08 7.65 -9.80
N LEU A 79 14.94 6.69 -9.48
CA LEU A 79 14.56 5.33 -9.11
C LEU A 79 14.52 5.23 -7.61
N ARG A 80 13.35 4.90 -7.04
CA ARG A 80 13.14 4.86 -5.60
C ARG A 80 12.78 3.45 -5.15
N ILE A 81 13.50 2.97 -4.15
CA ILE A 81 13.22 1.72 -3.44
C ILE A 81 12.91 2.04 -1.97
N ILE A 82 11.88 1.41 -1.41
CA ILE A 82 11.45 1.68 -0.02
C ILE A 82 11.14 0.37 0.70
N PRO A 83 12.15 -0.41 1.13
CA PRO A 83 11.87 -1.54 2.02
C PRO A 83 11.03 -1.09 3.21
N THR A 84 9.83 -1.67 3.36
CA THR A 84 8.81 -1.19 4.30
C THR A 84 8.22 -2.37 5.05
N ILE A 85 8.05 -2.22 6.36
CA ILE A 85 7.27 -3.11 7.21
C ILE A 85 5.87 -2.52 7.32
N LEU A 86 4.87 -3.31 6.95
CA LEU A 86 3.46 -2.98 7.04
C LEU A 86 2.87 -3.77 8.21
N LEU A 87 2.30 -3.08 9.18
CA LEU A 87 1.70 -3.66 10.37
C LEU A 87 0.21 -3.34 10.37
N GLY A 88 -0.63 -4.36 10.45
CA GLY A 88 -2.08 -4.16 10.48
C GLY A 88 -2.84 -5.44 10.77
N ASP A 89 -4.12 -5.28 11.05
CA ASP A 89 -5.05 -6.39 11.27
C ASP A 89 -6.16 -6.34 10.22
N LYS A 90 -6.63 -7.51 9.77
CA LYS A 90 -7.79 -7.65 8.88
C LYS A 90 -8.93 -8.34 9.61
N ASN A 91 -10.09 -7.72 9.59
CA ASN A 91 -11.32 -8.27 10.14
C ASN A 91 -12.15 -8.86 9.00
N PHE A 92 -12.35 -10.18 8.99
CA PHE A 92 -13.23 -10.86 8.05
C PHE A 92 -14.57 -11.13 8.71
N VAL A 93 -15.63 -10.82 7.99
CA VAL A 93 -17.01 -11.11 8.39
C VAL A 93 -17.63 -11.99 7.31
N PHE A 94 -18.01 -13.20 7.69
CA PHE A 94 -18.79 -14.10 6.85
C PHE A 94 -20.23 -14.06 7.32
N ARG A 95 -21.16 -13.87 6.39
CA ARG A 95 -22.58 -13.86 6.66
C ARG A 95 -23.31 -14.93 5.86
N GLU A 96 -24.16 -15.68 6.49
CA GLU A 96 -25.08 -16.60 5.84
C GLU A 96 -26.30 -15.86 5.28
N GLN A 97 -26.68 -16.19 4.04
CA GLN A 97 -27.76 -15.49 3.32
C GLN A 97 -29.14 -15.79 3.91
N SER A 98 -29.37 -16.99 4.48
CA SER A 98 -30.69 -17.44 4.95
C SER A 98 -30.93 -17.19 6.42
N SER A 99 -29.97 -17.44 7.28
CA SER A 99 -30.11 -17.28 8.74
C SER A 99 -29.62 -15.93 9.27
N GLY A 100 -28.76 -15.23 8.50
CA GLY A 100 -28.10 -14.02 8.94
C GLY A 100 -27.01 -14.24 10.00
N GLU A 101 -26.59 -15.49 10.22
CA GLU A 101 -25.49 -15.80 11.15
C GLU A 101 -24.20 -15.16 10.68
N GLU A 102 -23.50 -14.48 11.61
CA GLU A 102 -22.22 -13.83 11.35
C GLU A 102 -21.08 -14.58 12.02
N TYR A 103 -20.05 -14.92 11.22
CA TYR A 103 -18.79 -15.44 11.73
C TYR A 103 -17.69 -14.39 11.51
N ARG A 104 -17.06 -13.93 12.60
CA ARG A 104 -15.99 -12.93 12.56
C ARG A 104 -14.65 -13.57 12.90
N THR A 105 -13.64 -13.27 12.08
CA THR A 105 -12.26 -13.70 12.34
C THR A 105 -11.30 -12.55 12.11
N ILE A 106 -10.32 -12.40 13.00
CA ILE A 106 -9.28 -11.38 12.92
C ILE A 106 -8.00 -12.06 12.49
N ILE A 107 -7.43 -11.58 11.40
CA ILE A 107 -6.15 -12.08 10.88
C ILE A 107 -5.12 -10.96 11.01
N ARG A 108 -4.08 -11.21 11.78
CA ARG A 108 -2.91 -10.33 11.81
C ARG A 108 -2.20 -10.39 10.46
N ASN A 109 -1.93 -9.22 9.91
CA ASN A 109 -1.48 -9.08 8.55
C ASN A 109 -0.24 -8.20 8.49
N ASN A 110 0.89 -8.81 8.83
CA ASN A 110 2.18 -8.13 8.82
C ASN A 110 2.94 -8.50 7.55
N TYR A 111 3.29 -7.51 6.73
CA TYR A 111 4.04 -7.71 5.50
C TYR A 111 5.37 -6.98 5.54
N PHE A 112 6.37 -7.63 4.94
CA PHE A 112 7.55 -6.95 4.47
C PHE A 112 7.39 -6.70 2.97
N SER A 113 7.41 -5.43 2.56
CA SER A 113 7.19 -5.00 1.18
C SER A 113 8.41 -4.27 0.65
N ILE A 114 8.76 -4.54 -0.59
CA ILE A 114 9.85 -3.87 -1.31
C ILE A 114 9.27 -3.25 -2.58
N PRO A 115 8.72 -2.04 -2.50
CA PRO A 115 8.30 -1.30 -3.68
C PRO A 115 9.50 -0.71 -4.41
N LEU A 116 9.47 -0.79 -5.74
CA LEU A 116 10.40 -0.16 -6.66
C LEU A 116 9.62 0.77 -7.57
N HIS A 117 9.81 2.07 -7.43
CA HIS A 117 9.07 3.09 -8.15
C HIS A 117 9.99 3.99 -8.99
N LEU A 118 9.52 4.34 -10.16
CA LEU A 118 10.03 5.46 -10.92
C LEU A 118 9.34 6.73 -10.43
N LYS A 119 10.09 7.63 -9.80
CA LYS A 119 9.64 8.95 -9.37
C LYS A 119 9.85 9.94 -10.50
N ILE A 120 8.76 10.49 -11.02
CA ILE A 120 8.79 11.49 -12.10
C ILE A 120 8.38 12.84 -11.50
N SER A 121 9.34 13.74 -11.40
CA SER A 121 9.17 15.01 -10.71
C SER A 121 9.06 16.17 -11.70
N ALA A 122 8.18 17.12 -11.41
CA ALA A 122 8.10 18.38 -12.12
C ALA A 122 9.33 19.28 -11.84
N GLN A 123 9.40 20.42 -12.46
CA GLN A 123 10.39 21.43 -12.13
C GLN A 123 10.10 21.99 -10.73
N ARG A 124 11.15 22.15 -9.95
CA ARG A 124 11.05 22.75 -8.62
C ARG A 124 10.62 24.21 -8.71
N THR A 125 9.56 24.54 -7.99
CA THR A 125 9.06 25.91 -7.84
C THR A 125 9.28 26.35 -6.39
N ASN A 126 10.24 27.25 -6.17
CA ASN A 126 10.68 27.66 -4.82
C ASN A 126 11.09 26.47 -3.94
N ASN A 127 10.24 26.12 -2.96
CA ASN A 127 10.48 25.07 -1.97
C ASN A 127 9.52 23.89 -2.11
N TYR A 128 8.85 23.74 -3.26
CA TYR A 128 8.04 22.53 -3.55
C TYR A 128 8.34 21.98 -4.92
N ARG A 129 8.19 20.65 -5.01
CA ARG A 129 8.39 19.90 -6.22
C ARG A 129 7.41 18.73 -6.27
N PRO A 130 6.27 18.88 -6.96
CA PRO A 130 5.31 17.80 -7.12
C PRO A 130 5.88 16.68 -8.00
N TYR A 131 5.45 15.46 -7.74
CA TYR A 131 5.87 14.28 -8.49
C TYR A 131 4.78 13.21 -8.53
N ILE A 132 4.94 12.31 -9.47
CA ILE A 132 4.17 11.07 -9.58
C ILE A 132 5.11 9.88 -9.40
N LEU A 133 4.55 8.77 -8.92
CA LEU A 133 5.23 7.50 -8.75
C LEU A 133 4.53 6.44 -9.59
N LEU A 134 5.32 5.65 -10.29
CA LEU A 134 4.85 4.49 -11.03
C LEU A 134 5.83 3.35 -10.79
N GLY A 135 5.32 2.15 -10.51
CA GLY A 135 6.22 1.02 -10.32
C GLY A 135 5.52 -0.25 -9.88
N GLY A 136 6.32 -1.20 -9.43
CA GLY A 136 5.86 -2.46 -8.89
C GLY A 136 6.28 -2.64 -7.44
N TYR A 137 5.68 -3.61 -6.78
CA TYR A 137 6.09 -4.04 -5.46
C TYR A 137 6.07 -5.57 -5.36
N GLY A 138 6.96 -6.09 -4.52
CA GLY A 138 6.88 -7.45 -4.01
C GLY A 138 6.68 -7.38 -2.51
N SER A 139 5.80 -8.21 -1.96
CA SER A 139 5.59 -8.30 -0.53
C SER A 139 5.59 -9.76 -0.05
N MET A 140 6.02 -9.93 1.19
CA MET A 140 6.07 -11.22 1.85
C MET A 140 5.39 -11.10 3.21
N GLU A 141 4.48 -12.02 3.49
CA GLU A 141 3.79 -12.10 4.79
C GLU A 141 4.74 -12.65 5.86
N LEU A 142 4.84 -11.94 6.98
CA LEU A 142 5.73 -12.31 8.10
C LEU A 142 5.04 -13.19 9.15
N ALA A 143 3.71 -13.25 9.18
CA ALA A 143 2.93 -13.83 10.27
C ALA A 143 1.84 -14.79 9.80
N SER A 144 2.11 -15.60 8.77
CA SER A 144 1.16 -16.61 8.28
C SER A 144 0.84 -17.65 9.36
N LYS A 145 -0.44 -17.77 9.75
CA LYS A 145 -0.93 -18.78 10.69
C LYS A 145 -1.76 -19.81 9.95
N LYS A 146 -1.41 -21.08 10.12
CA LYS A 146 -2.20 -22.22 9.64
C LYS A 146 -3.46 -22.42 10.49
N GLY A 147 -4.50 -23.04 9.91
CA GLY A 147 -5.74 -23.37 10.63
C GLY A 147 -6.79 -22.26 10.66
N LEU A 148 -6.61 -21.15 9.92
CA LEU A 148 -7.61 -20.10 9.78
C LEU A 148 -8.57 -20.38 8.61
N ALA A 149 -9.79 -19.84 8.68
CA ALA A 149 -10.79 -19.97 7.60
C ALA A 149 -10.30 -19.46 6.24
N VAL A 150 -9.49 -18.42 6.25
CA VAL A 150 -8.83 -17.89 5.05
C VAL A 150 -7.32 -18.01 5.23
N LEU A 151 -6.66 -18.72 4.32
CA LEU A 151 -5.21 -18.79 4.24
C LEU A 151 -4.75 -18.05 2.99
N LEU A 152 -3.84 -17.12 3.19
CA LEU A 152 -3.25 -16.34 2.10
C LEU A 152 -1.86 -16.88 1.80
N LYS A 153 -1.48 -16.84 0.51
CA LYS A 153 -0.11 -17.13 0.08
C LYS A 153 0.86 -16.13 0.69
N PRO A 154 2.06 -16.56 1.06
CA PRO A 154 3.03 -15.69 1.74
C PRO A 154 3.60 -14.58 0.84
N TYR A 155 3.45 -14.69 -0.48
CA TYR A 155 4.01 -13.73 -1.44
C TYR A 155 2.90 -13.05 -2.23
N ASP A 156 3.02 -11.73 -2.40
CA ASP A 156 2.18 -10.93 -3.28
C ASP A 156 3.05 -10.03 -4.15
N PHE A 157 2.64 -9.86 -5.41
CA PHE A 157 3.28 -8.96 -6.37
C PHE A 157 2.21 -8.11 -7.03
N GLY A 158 2.54 -6.85 -7.24
CA GLY A 158 1.59 -5.93 -7.81
C GLY A 158 2.24 -4.68 -8.39
N ILE A 159 1.38 -3.79 -8.83
CA ILE A 159 1.74 -2.47 -9.35
C ILE A 159 1.28 -1.39 -8.39
N GLY A 160 2.02 -0.29 -8.37
CA GLY A 160 1.72 0.88 -7.55
C GLY A 160 1.79 2.16 -8.36
N ILE A 161 0.86 3.05 -8.05
CA ILE A 161 0.83 4.41 -8.58
C ILE A 161 0.67 5.36 -7.39
N GLY A 162 1.33 6.50 -7.45
CA GLY A 162 1.25 7.47 -6.36
C GLY A 162 1.47 8.90 -6.83
N VAL A 163 1.10 9.81 -5.95
CA VAL A 163 1.32 11.25 -6.11
C VAL A 163 1.91 11.80 -4.82
N GLY A 164 2.81 12.75 -4.94
CA GLY A 164 3.42 13.38 -3.79
C GLY A 164 4.00 14.75 -4.11
N CYS A 165 4.51 15.40 -3.09
CA CYS A 165 5.16 16.70 -3.24
C CYS A 165 6.36 16.80 -2.30
N ASP A 166 7.55 17.02 -2.86
CA ASP A 166 8.73 17.33 -2.04
C ASP A 166 8.62 18.75 -1.51
N LEU A 167 8.64 18.90 -0.20
CA LEU A 167 8.67 20.17 0.53
C LEU A 167 10.08 20.36 1.10
N TYR A 168 10.82 21.32 0.57
CA TYR A 168 12.19 21.60 1.01
C TYR A 168 12.17 22.50 2.24
N LEU A 169 12.35 21.92 3.40
CA LEU A 169 12.52 22.62 4.65
C LEU A 169 14.01 23.00 4.85
N PRO A 170 14.35 23.91 5.78
CA PRO A 170 15.73 24.33 5.95
C PRO A 170 16.71 23.19 6.28
N MET A 171 16.25 22.17 7.02
CA MET A 171 17.12 21.08 7.52
C MET A 171 16.89 19.75 6.83
N PHE A 172 15.67 19.46 6.33
CA PHE A 172 15.31 18.19 5.72
C PHE A 172 14.23 18.40 4.63
N LYS A 173 14.04 17.40 3.82
CA LYS A 173 12.98 17.36 2.83
C LYS A 173 11.84 16.51 3.36
N LEU A 174 10.64 17.08 3.45
CA LEU A 174 9.41 16.37 3.79
C LEU A 174 8.62 16.10 2.52
N ALA A 175 8.25 14.84 2.28
CA ALA A 175 7.46 14.49 1.12
C ALA A 175 6.20 13.70 1.53
N PRO A 176 5.05 14.38 1.71
CA PRO A 176 3.76 13.72 1.79
C PRO A 176 3.45 13.01 0.48
N GLU A 177 2.94 11.78 0.57
CA GLU A 177 2.75 10.88 -0.56
C GLU A 177 1.51 10.02 -0.37
N LEU A 178 0.65 9.99 -1.38
CA LEU A 178 -0.52 9.12 -1.44
C LEU A 178 -0.27 8.07 -2.52
N LYS A 179 -0.31 6.79 -2.13
CA LYS A 179 -0.08 5.63 -2.99
C LYS A 179 -1.28 4.72 -3.07
N PHE A 180 -1.53 4.20 -4.25
CA PHE A 180 -2.49 3.15 -4.54
C PHE A 180 -1.75 1.93 -5.08
N SER A 181 -1.92 0.79 -4.45
CA SER A 181 -1.26 -0.46 -4.82
C SER A 181 -2.32 -1.51 -5.15
N PHE A 182 -2.08 -2.24 -6.25
CA PHE A 182 -2.98 -3.28 -6.77
C PHE A 182 -2.20 -4.57 -6.96
N GLY A 183 -2.59 -5.62 -6.22
CA GLY A 183 -2.07 -6.97 -6.39
C GLY A 183 -2.51 -7.57 -7.71
N LEU A 184 -1.59 -8.18 -8.43
CA LEU A 184 -1.85 -8.84 -9.72
C LEU A 184 -2.05 -10.34 -9.56
N ILE A 185 -1.59 -10.91 -8.45
CA ILE A 185 -1.59 -12.35 -8.19
C ILE A 185 -2.79 -12.72 -7.34
N ASP A 186 -3.33 -13.93 -7.59
CA ASP A 186 -4.29 -14.57 -6.69
C ASP A 186 -3.54 -15.07 -5.46
N ILE A 187 -3.76 -14.39 -4.34
CA ILE A 187 -3.11 -14.71 -3.06
C ILE A 187 -3.91 -15.71 -2.22
N LEU A 188 -5.04 -16.23 -2.72
CA LEU A 188 -5.80 -17.25 -2.00
C LEU A 188 -5.09 -18.60 -2.10
N GLU A 189 -4.84 -19.25 -0.94
CA GLU A 189 -4.35 -20.62 -0.89
C GLU A 189 -5.54 -21.59 -0.97
N ARG A 190 -5.59 -22.40 -2.02
CA ARG A 190 -6.69 -23.33 -2.28
C ARG A 190 -6.42 -24.73 -1.75
N ASP A 191 -5.16 -25.09 -1.61
CA ASP A 191 -4.77 -26.42 -1.13
C ASP A 191 -4.77 -26.44 0.40
N ARG A 192 -5.94 -26.78 0.96
CA ARG A 192 -6.25 -26.67 2.40
C ARG A 192 -6.12 -27.99 3.12
N ASN A 193 -5.02 -28.73 2.91
CA ASN A 193 -4.70 -29.97 3.62
C ASN A 193 -4.44 -29.76 5.13
N ASP A 194 -4.36 -28.51 5.57
CA ASP A 194 -4.18 -28.09 6.96
C ASP A 194 -5.48 -28.09 7.79
N LEU A 195 -6.66 -28.06 7.10
CA LEU A 195 -7.96 -28.03 7.76
C LEU A 195 -8.46 -29.45 8.02
N LYS A 196 -8.61 -29.79 9.31
CA LYS A 196 -9.25 -31.04 9.78
C LYS A 196 -10.73 -30.86 10.09
N ASP A 197 -11.21 -29.62 10.14
CA ASP A 197 -12.54 -29.26 10.58
C ASP A 197 -13.44 -28.94 9.36
N GLU A 198 -14.43 -29.80 9.09
CA GLU A 198 -15.39 -29.61 7.98
C GLU A 198 -16.18 -28.29 8.09
N LYS A 199 -16.38 -27.82 9.33
CA LYS A 199 -17.08 -26.54 9.56
C LYS A 199 -16.33 -25.34 9.02
N ILE A 200 -14.99 -25.37 9.02
CA ILE A 200 -14.16 -24.27 8.53
C ILE A 200 -13.97 -24.38 7.00
N MET A 201 -14.00 -25.60 6.47
CA MET A 201 -13.82 -25.86 5.04
C MET A 201 -14.93 -25.22 4.17
N LYS A 202 -16.17 -25.10 4.69
CA LYS A 202 -17.27 -24.42 4.00
C LYS A 202 -16.96 -22.93 3.71
N TYR A 203 -16.29 -22.23 4.63
CA TYR A 203 -15.89 -20.83 4.45
C TYR A 203 -14.73 -20.69 3.44
N ALA A 204 -13.79 -21.63 3.47
CA ALA A 204 -12.68 -21.65 2.51
C ALA A 204 -13.16 -21.85 1.06
N ASN A 205 -14.14 -22.74 0.85
CA ASN A 205 -14.70 -23.06 -0.46
C ASN A 205 -15.63 -21.98 -1.04
N SER A 206 -16.10 -21.05 -0.22
CA SER A 206 -16.95 -19.94 -0.67
C SER A 206 -16.19 -18.88 -1.50
N LEU A 207 -14.84 -18.90 -1.45
CA LEU A 207 -13.99 -17.94 -2.14
C LEU A 207 -13.28 -18.59 -3.32
N SER A 208 -13.31 -17.93 -4.49
CA SER A 208 -12.63 -18.41 -5.71
C SER A 208 -11.32 -17.67 -6.00
N LYS A 209 -11.22 -16.39 -5.65
CA LYS A 209 -10.04 -15.55 -5.88
C LYS A 209 -9.95 -14.44 -4.84
N ALA A 210 -8.73 -14.10 -4.45
CA ALA A 210 -8.44 -12.95 -3.60
C ALA A 210 -7.27 -12.14 -4.18
N THR A 211 -7.48 -10.85 -4.44
CA THR A 211 -6.42 -9.93 -4.84
C THR A 211 -6.32 -8.78 -3.84
N GLN A 212 -5.10 -8.34 -3.58
CA GLN A 212 -4.85 -7.27 -2.61
C GLN A 212 -5.01 -5.90 -3.24
N ARG A 213 -5.62 -4.99 -2.50
CA ARG A 213 -5.65 -3.55 -2.80
C ARG A 213 -5.23 -2.79 -1.56
N MET A 214 -4.38 -1.79 -1.72
CA MET A 214 -3.89 -1.00 -0.59
C MET A 214 -3.83 0.47 -0.95
N ILE A 215 -4.26 1.32 -0.01
CA ILE A 215 -4.10 2.76 -0.06
C ILE A 215 -3.14 3.13 1.07
N THR A 216 -2.08 3.88 0.75
CA THR A 216 -1.08 4.30 1.74
C THR A 216 -0.90 5.80 1.69
N LEU A 217 -1.05 6.45 2.83
CA LEU A 217 -0.63 7.84 3.06
C LEU A 217 0.68 7.81 3.84
N SER A 218 1.76 8.29 3.25
CA SER A 218 3.08 8.28 3.87
C SER A 218 3.71 9.67 3.91
N PHE A 219 4.54 9.88 4.92
CA PHE A 219 5.39 11.05 5.10
C PHE A 219 6.83 10.58 5.02
N ASN A 220 7.53 11.06 4.02
CA ASN A 220 8.92 10.71 3.74
C ASN A 220 9.82 11.84 4.24
N PHE A 221 10.88 11.46 4.93
CA PHE A 221 11.86 12.37 5.52
C PHE A 221 13.23 12.05 4.89
N GLU A 222 13.77 12.98 4.13
CA GLU A 222 15.04 12.85 3.37
C GLU A 222 16.00 14.03 3.66
#